data_4d961a72f8a3bdeaaa6b2abd66958267
#
_entry.id   4d961a72f8a3bdeaaa6b2abd66958267
#
_cell.length_a   1.000
_cell.length_b   1.000
_cell.length_c   1.000
_cell.angle_alpha   90.00
_cell.angle_beta   90.00
_cell.angle_gamma   90.00
#
_symmetry.space_group_name_H-M   'P 1'
#
loop_
_entity.id
_entity.type
_entity.pdbx_description
1 polymer ?
#
loop_
_entity_poly.entity_id
_entity_poly.type
_entity_poly.pdbx_seq_one_letter_code
_entity_poly.pdbx_strand_id
1 'polypeptide(L)' 'THEVWNHPLAVAKAIKKDFAIVAKKNNIKRVQTAVRVDFDKGLRFAKWLGLENEGLMKHYGFDGSHQYRYARIF' A
#
# COMPACT_ATOMS: atom_id res chain seq x y z
N THR A 1 -11.81 15.38 -8.05
CA THR A 1 -10.86 15.34 -6.96
C THR A 1 -11.48 15.60 -5.61
N HIS A 2 -12.23 16.70 -5.44
CA HIS A 2 -12.99 16.92 -4.20
C HIS A 2 -14.00 15.82 -3.94
N GLU A 3 -14.64 15.31 -4.97
CA GLU A 3 -15.60 14.22 -4.87
C GLU A 3 -14.93 12.93 -4.38
N VAL A 4 -13.71 12.68 -4.80
CA VAL A 4 -12.92 11.54 -4.36
C VAL A 4 -12.70 11.57 -2.85
N TRP A 5 -12.39 12.75 -2.29
CA TRP A 5 -12.18 12.90 -0.87
C TRP A 5 -13.49 12.88 -0.05
N ASN A 6 -14.61 13.27 -0.67
CA ASN A 6 -15.91 13.25 -0.02
C ASN A 6 -16.48 11.84 0.13
N HIS A 7 -15.99 10.88 -0.66
CA HIS A 7 -16.44 9.49 -0.62
C HIS A 7 -15.28 8.53 -0.42
N PRO A 8 -14.54 8.63 0.71
CA PRO A 8 -13.31 7.87 0.89
C PRO A 8 -13.51 6.35 0.89
N LEU A 9 -14.66 5.87 1.40
CA LEU A 9 -14.93 4.45 1.45
C LEU A 9 -15.17 3.85 0.06
N ALA A 10 -15.94 4.55 -0.76
CA ALA A 10 -16.21 4.11 -2.14
C ALA A 10 -14.93 4.09 -2.96
N VAL A 11 -14.11 5.13 -2.84
CA VAL A 11 -12.83 5.23 -3.54
C VAL A 11 -11.88 4.13 -3.08
N ALA A 12 -11.80 3.90 -1.78
CA ALA A 12 -10.93 2.86 -1.22
C ALA A 12 -11.31 1.47 -1.72
N LYS A 13 -12.61 1.14 -1.75
CA LYS A 13 -13.08 -0.15 -2.29
C LYS A 13 -12.77 -0.30 -3.76
N ALA A 14 -12.94 0.78 -4.54
CA ALA A 14 -12.61 0.78 -5.96
C ALA A 14 -11.11 0.54 -6.18
N ILE A 15 -10.26 1.21 -5.42
CA ILE A 15 -8.81 1.03 -5.49
C ILE A 15 -8.43 -0.42 -5.20
N LYS A 16 -8.99 -1.01 -4.16
CA LYS A 16 -8.71 -2.39 -3.78
C LYS A 16 -9.08 -3.38 -4.87
N LYS A 17 -10.27 -3.21 -5.45
CA LYS A 17 -10.77 -4.04 -6.53
C LYS A 17 -9.92 -3.89 -7.79
N ASP A 18 -9.68 -2.65 -8.19
CA ASP A 18 -8.90 -2.33 -9.40
C ASP A 18 -7.45 -2.77 -9.26
N PHE A 19 -6.88 -2.67 -8.08
CA PHE A 19 -5.52 -3.10 -7.80
C PHE A 19 -5.33 -4.58 -8.15
N ALA A 20 -6.22 -5.44 -7.70
CA ALA A 20 -6.15 -6.87 -7.97
C ALA A 20 -6.37 -7.17 -9.46
N ILE A 21 -7.32 -6.49 -10.09
CA ILE A 21 -7.65 -6.68 -11.51
C ILE A 21 -6.46 -6.25 -12.37
N VAL A 22 -5.90 -5.08 -12.11
CA VAL A 22 -4.76 -4.56 -12.88
C VAL A 22 -3.55 -5.46 -12.71
N ALA A 23 -3.29 -5.94 -11.51
CA ALA A 23 -2.18 -6.85 -11.26
C ALA A 23 -2.31 -8.14 -12.07
N LYS A 24 -3.49 -8.74 -12.09
CA LYS A 24 -3.73 -9.96 -12.86
C LYS A 24 -3.64 -9.72 -14.36
N LYS A 25 -4.24 -8.62 -14.83
CA LYS A 25 -4.27 -8.28 -16.26
C LYS A 25 -2.86 -8.06 -16.82
N ASN A 26 -1.96 -7.51 -16.03
CA ASN A 26 -0.59 -7.19 -16.45
C ASN A 26 0.43 -8.24 -16.04
N ASN A 27 0.00 -9.42 -15.56
CA ASN A 27 0.89 -10.49 -15.10
C ASN A 27 1.84 -10.05 -13.99
N ILE A 28 1.42 -9.13 -13.16
CA ILE A 28 2.22 -8.68 -12.02
C ILE A 28 2.19 -9.78 -10.96
N LYS A 29 3.37 -10.27 -10.59
CA LYS A 29 3.51 -11.33 -9.58
C LYS A 29 3.67 -10.78 -8.19
N ARG A 30 4.21 -9.58 -8.07
CA ARG A 30 4.54 -8.97 -6.79
C ARG A 30 4.38 -7.46 -6.86
N VAL A 31 3.73 -6.90 -5.85
CA VAL A 31 3.66 -5.45 -5.65
C VAL A 31 4.21 -5.16 -4.26
N GLN A 32 5.13 -4.23 -4.16
CA GLN A 32 5.74 -3.86 -2.89
C GLN A 32 5.82 -2.36 -2.72
N THR A 33 5.83 -1.92 -1.47
CA THR A 33 5.99 -0.52 -1.11
C THR A 33 6.71 -0.40 0.22
N ALA A 34 7.23 0.77 0.50
CA ALA A 34 7.83 1.11 1.78
C ALA A 34 6.95 2.14 2.48
N VAL A 35 6.69 1.93 3.76
CA VAL A 35 5.87 2.82 4.57
C VAL A 35 6.62 3.18 5.84
N ARG A 36 6.69 4.46 6.18
CA ARG A 36 7.36 4.90 7.41
C ARG A 36 6.71 4.24 8.64
N VAL A 37 7.55 3.88 9.59
CA VAL A 37 7.10 3.18 10.81
C VAL A 37 6.12 3.98 11.64
N ASP A 38 6.17 5.32 11.54
CA ASP A 38 5.29 6.22 12.29
C ASP A 38 4.08 6.71 11.48
N PHE A 39 3.90 6.22 10.27
CA PHE A 39 2.77 6.62 9.43
C PHE A 39 1.63 5.60 9.54
N ASP A 40 0.86 5.70 10.61
CA ASP A 40 -0.21 4.74 10.92
C ASP A 40 -1.23 4.58 9.80
N LYS A 41 -1.64 5.69 9.18
CA LYS A 41 -2.63 5.64 8.09
C LYS A 41 -2.10 4.85 6.90
N GLY A 42 -0.83 5.02 6.56
CA GLY A 42 -0.19 4.29 5.49
C GLY A 42 -0.05 2.80 5.79
N LEU A 43 0.29 2.46 7.04
CA LEU A 43 0.39 1.07 7.48
C LEU A 43 -0.97 0.37 7.40
N ARG A 44 -2.03 1.03 7.86
CA ARG A 44 -3.39 0.49 7.79
C ARG A 44 -3.85 0.33 6.34
N PHE A 45 -3.55 1.30 5.51
CA PHE A 45 -3.91 1.26 4.09
C PHE A 45 -3.20 0.11 3.37
N ALA A 46 -1.92 -0.10 3.64
CA ALA A 46 -1.17 -1.21 3.06
C ALA A 46 -1.77 -2.55 3.45
N LYS A 47 -2.08 -2.75 4.73
CA LYS A 47 -2.73 -3.96 5.22
C LYS A 47 -4.09 -4.16 4.57
N TRP A 48 -4.87 -3.08 4.45
CA TRP A 48 -6.19 -3.13 3.86
C TRP A 48 -6.15 -3.55 2.38
N LEU A 49 -5.11 -3.13 1.66
CA LEU A 49 -4.89 -3.55 0.27
C LEU A 49 -4.46 -5.01 0.15
N GLY A 50 -4.23 -5.68 1.25
CA GLY A 50 -3.78 -7.06 1.26
C GLY A 50 -2.28 -7.23 1.23
N LEU A 51 -1.52 -6.15 1.42
CA LEU A 51 -0.07 -6.26 1.53
C LEU A 51 0.31 -6.73 2.92
N GLU A 52 1.38 -7.50 3.00
CA GLU A 52 1.91 -8.03 4.25
C GLU A 52 3.22 -7.34 4.61
N ASN A 53 3.45 -7.15 5.90
CA ASN A 53 4.70 -6.61 6.41
C ASN A 53 5.81 -7.65 6.27
N GLU A 54 6.82 -7.33 5.47
CA GLU A 54 7.96 -8.22 5.24
C GLU A 54 9.20 -7.84 6.05
N GLY A 55 9.09 -6.86 6.91
CA GLY A 55 10.16 -6.52 7.82
C GLY A 55 10.53 -5.04 7.85
N LEU A 56 11.39 -4.72 8.78
CA LEU A 56 11.88 -3.37 9.02
C LEU A 56 13.10 -3.09 8.14
N MET A 57 13.07 -1.97 7.46
CA MET A 57 14.21 -1.45 6.71
C MET A 57 14.78 -0.26 7.44
N LYS A 58 15.86 -0.46 8.18
CA LYS A 58 16.49 0.59 8.98
C LYS A 58 17.10 1.65 8.07
N HIS A 59 16.84 2.91 8.41
CA HIS A 59 17.39 4.07 7.68
C HIS A 59 17.17 4.05 6.18
N TYR A 60 16.08 3.43 5.75
CA TYR A 60 15.76 3.31 4.33
C TYR A 60 15.21 4.60 3.75
N GLY A 61 14.53 5.41 4.56
CA GLY A 61 13.94 6.66 4.09
C GLY A 61 14.99 7.68 3.68
N PHE A 62 14.62 8.57 2.78
CA PHE A 62 15.49 9.64 2.29
C PHE A 62 16.06 10.49 3.43
N ASP A 63 15.27 10.71 4.46
CA ASP A 63 15.64 11.47 5.66
C ASP A 63 16.26 10.60 6.76
N GLY A 64 16.61 9.36 6.46
CA GLY A 64 17.15 8.41 7.42
C GLY A 64 16.09 7.71 8.28
N SER A 65 14.80 7.91 8.00
CA SER A 65 13.74 7.27 8.76
C SER A 65 13.68 5.77 8.51
N HIS A 66 13.20 5.04 9.51
CA HIS A 66 12.94 3.61 9.34
C HIS A 66 11.64 3.40 8.60
N GLN A 67 11.58 2.36 7.78
CA GLN A 67 10.38 2.02 7.02
C GLN A 67 10.13 0.53 7.07
N TYR A 68 8.86 0.14 6.96
CA TYR A 68 8.46 -1.25 6.76
C TYR A 68 8.29 -1.53 5.29
N ARG A 69 8.69 -2.73 4.87
CA ARG A 69 8.38 -3.22 3.53
C ARG A 69 7.07 -3.97 3.58
N TYR A 70 6.14 -3.55 2.75
CA TYR A 70 4.87 -4.23 2.55
C TYR A 70 4.80 -4.76 1.14
N ALA A 71 4.34 -5.99 0.98
CA ALA A 71 4.25 -6.62 -0.32
C ALA A 71 3.02 -7.52 -0.42
N ARG A 72 2.54 -7.70 -1.62
CA ARG A 72 1.48 -8.65 -1.95
C ARG A 72 1.92 -9.49 -3.14
N ILE A 73 1.77 -10.79 -3.01
CA ILE A 73 2.05 -11.76 -4.06
C ILE A 73 0.73 -12.14 -4.73
N PHE A 74 0.75 -12.20 -6.04
CA PHE A 74 -0.41 -12.55 -6.85
C PHE A 74 -0.23 -13.90 -7.53
#